data_f3bd1408450d15fa33334554ce45ffd7
#
_entry.id   f3bd1408450d15fa33334554ce45ffd7
#
_cell.length_a   1.000
_cell.length_b   1.000
_cell.length_c   1.000
_cell.angle_alpha   90.00
_cell.angle_beta   90.00
_cell.angle_gamma   90.00
#
_symmetry.space_group_name_H-M   'P 1'
#
loop_
_entity.id
_entity.type
_entity.pdbx_description
1 polymer ?
#
loop_
_entity_poly.entity_id
_entity_poly.type
_entity_poly.pdbx_seq_one_letter_code
_entity_poly.pdbx_strand_id
1 'polypeptide(L)'
;SEASENKQNPCIQINQKEWLLNCKNILVLAPHTDDGELGLGGTISRLIEDGKKVTYVAFSTAQQSVPEGFPKDILKTEVKQATQTLGIEPGNLIIYNYEVRKLGYARQEILEELIRLKKVSDFDLVFIPSLHDIHQDHTTIAQEGLRAFKNTKYIRLWVNLEQPDIQYTMFCKAGRAPYRRKGRINWKPINRKEREIIYPRTLSIH
;
A
#
# COMPACT_ATOMS: atom_id res chain seq x y z
N SER A 1 -36.92 -15.44 -36.12
CA SER A 1 -35.63 -15.89 -35.57
C SER A 1 -34.71 -14.67 -35.49
N GLU A 2 -34.73 -14.04 -34.34
CA GLU A 2 -33.81 -12.91 -34.04
C GLU A 2 -32.64 -13.48 -33.26
N ALA A 3 -31.45 -13.40 -33.86
CA ALA A 3 -30.22 -13.70 -33.23
C ALA A 3 -29.79 -12.46 -32.40
N SER A 4 -29.84 -12.59 -31.08
CA SER A 4 -29.30 -11.61 -30.13
C SER A 4 -27.78 -11.63 -30.20
N GLU A 5 -27.18 -10.65 -30.84
CA GLU A 5 -25.74 -10.39 -30.78
C GLU A 5 -25.34 -10.02 -29.34
N ASN A 6 -24.68 -10.93 -28.71
CA ASN A 6 -24.05 -10.74 -27.41
C ASN A 6 -22.80 -9.85 -27.61
N LYS A 7 -22.96 -8.53 -27.47
CA LYS A 7 -21.84 -7.57 -27.44
C LYS A 7 -21.03 -7.82 -26.17
N GLN A 8 -20.07 -8.71 -26.30
CA GLN A 8 -19.03 -8.87 -25.29
C GLN A 8 -18.23 -7.56 -25.21
N ASN A 9 -18.38 -6.83 -24.10
CA ASN A 9 -17.48 -5.74 -23.77
C ASN A 9 -16.03 -6.25 -23.85
N PRO A 10 -15.15 -5.62 -24.63
CA PRO A 10 -13.75 -5.98 -24.63
C PRO A 10 -13.17 -5.58 -23.29
N CYS A 11 -13.16 -6.52 -22.35
CA CYS A 11 -12.33 -6.40 -21.17
C CYS A 11 -10.89 -6.30 -21.66
N ILE A 12 -10.30 -5.10 -21.64
CA ILE A 12 -8.89 -4.91 -21.94
C ILE A 12 -8.13 -5.74 -20.90
N GLN A 13 -7.72 -6.93 -21.29
CA GLN A 13 -6.78 -7.75 -20.55
C GLN A 13 -5.42 -7.05 -20.62
N ILE A 14 -5.22 -6.03 -19.79
CA ILE A 14 -3.91 -5.45 -19.59
C ILE A 14 -3.03 -6.60 -19.07
N ASN A 15 -2.07 -6.99 -19.90
CA ASN A 15 -1.11 -8.04 -19.56
C ASN A 15 -0.44 -7.66 -18.23
N GLN A 16 -0.76 -8.41 -17.18
CA GLN A 16 -0.37 -8.10 -15.79
C GLN A 16 1.16 -7.96 -15.59
N LYS A 17 1.96 -8.37 -16.56
CA LYS A 17 3.42 -8.21 -16.56
C LYS A 17 3.88 -6.87 -17.15
N GLU A 18 3.10 -6.27 -18.02
CA GLU A 18 3.53 -5.12 -18.81
C GLU A 18 3.73 -3.85 -17.97
N TRP A 19 2.87 -3.61 -16.97
CA TRP A 19 3.03 -2.48 -16.08
C TRP A 19 4.26 -2.60 -15.17
N LEU A 20 4.58 -3.82 -14.69
CA LEU A 20 5.77 -4.08 -13.88
C LEU A 20 7.05 -3.79 -14.66
N LEU A 21 7.09 -4.14 -15.94
CA LEU A 21 8.26 -3.92 -16.79
C LEU A 21 8.48 -2.42 -17.09
N ASN A 22 7.39 -1.67 -17.26
CA ASN A 22 7.43 -0.29 -17.75
C ASN A 22 7.44 0.78 -16.66
N CYS A 23 7.25 0.41 -15.38
CA CYS A 23 7.34 1.35 -14.26
C CYS A 23 8.77 1.47 -13.75
N LYS A 24 9.22 2.70 -13.49
CA LYS A 24 10.53 3.01 -12.88
C LYS A 24 10.39 3.66 -11.53
N ASN A 25 9.46 4.60 -11.41
CA ASN A 25 9.23 5.38 -10.21
C ASN A 25 7.87 5.02 -9.59
N ILE A 26 7.90 4.47 -8.39
CA ILE A 26 6.72 3.97 -7.69
C ILE A 26 6.50 4.79 -6.42
N LEU A 27 5.26 5.12 -6.16
CA LEU A 27 4.82 5.78 -4.93
C LEU A 27 3.92 4.84 -4.13
N VAL A 28 4.20 4.72 -2.84
CA VAL A 28 3.35 4.00 -1.88
C VAL A 28 2.79 5.00 -0.88
N LEU A 29 1.47 5.09 -0.80
CA LEU A 29 0.76 5.94 0.15
C LEU A 29 0.25 5.08 1.30
N ALA A 30 0.86 5.23 2.47
CA ALA A 30 0.51 4.52 3.70
C ALA A 30 -0.15 5.49 4.70
N PRO A 31 -1.41 5.29 5.10
CA PRO A 31 -2.06 6.12 6.09
C PRO A 31 -1.29 6.19 7.40
N HIS A 32 -0.81 5.06 7.88
CA HIS A 32 0.04 4.93 9.08
C HIS A 32 1.39 4.30 8.72
N THR A 33 2.25 4.16 9.69
CA THR A 33 3.65 3.76 9.48
C THR A 33 3.82 2.32 9.01
N ASP A 34 2.93 1.41 9.42
CA ASP A 34 3.00 -0.04 9.19
C ASP A 34 2.14 -0.54 8.01
N ASP A 35 1.19 0.25 7.57
CA ASP A 35 0.20 -0.18 6.56
C ASP A 35 0.82 -0.65 5.25
N GLY A 36 1.74 0.14 4.70
CA GLY A 36 2.33 -0.16 3.39
C GLY A 36 3.26 -1.37 3.44
N GLU A 37 3.98 -1.58 4.53
CA GLU A 37 4.84 -2.75 4.70
C GLU A 37 4.02 -4.03 4.92
N LEU A 38 2.93 -3.95 5.69
CA LEU A 38 2.03 -5.07 5.90
C LEU A 38 1.28 -5.45 4.62
N GLY A 39 0.79 -4.44 3.89
CA GLY A 39 0.01 -4.66 2.67
C GLY A 39 0.85 -4.97 1.42
N LEU A 40 2.07 -4.43 1.33
CA LEU A 40 2.88 -4.43 0.12
C LEU A 40 4.34 -4.86 0.31
N GLY A 41 4.79 -5.24 1.50
CA GLY A 41 6.21 -5.48 1.79
C GLY A 41 6.90 -6.39 0.78
N GLY A 42 6.32 -7.54 0.48
CA GLY A 42 6.85 -8.45 -0.55
C GLY A 42 6.86 -7.85 -1.97
N THR A 43 5.86 -7.02 -2.30
CA THR A 43 5.80 -6.30 -3.58
C THR A 43 6.89 -5.22 -3.64
N ILE A 44 7.08 -4.46 -2.57
CA ILE A 44 8.10 -3.41 -2.48
C ILE A 44 9.49 -4.00 -2.64
N SER A 45 9.84 -5.05 -1.88
CA SER A 45 11.13 -5.74 -2.00
C SER A 45 11.37 -6.20 -3.42
N ARG A 46 10.37 -6.81 -4.05
CA ARG A 46 10.49 -7.27 -5.43
C ARG A 46 10.71 -6.14 -6.43
N LEU A 47 9.99 -5.03 -6.30
CA LEU A 47 10.17 -3.87 -7.17
C LEU A 47 11.58 -3.30 -7.05
N ILE A 48 12.14 -3.25 -5.84
CA ILE A 48 13.49 -2.77 -5.60
C ILE A 48 14.54 -3.73 -6.17
N GLU A 49 14.36 -5.05 -5.98
CA GLU A 49 15.21 -6.07 -6.61
C GLU A 49 15.21 -5.94 -8.14
N ASP A 50 14.07 -5.59 -8.74
CA ASP A 50 13.94 -5.33 -10.17
C ASP A 50 14.49 -3.94 -10.58
N GLY A 51 15.21 -3.23 -9.69
CA GLY A 51 15.86 -1.94 -9.95
C GLY A 51 14.90 -0.76 -10.03
N LYS A 52 13.70 -0.86 -9.47
CA LYS A 52 12.72 0.23 -9.44
C LYS A 52 13.00 1.15 -8.25
N LYS A 53 12.68 2.44 -8.42
CA LYS A 53 12.71 3.40 -7.34
C LYS A 53 11.35 3.41 -6.63
N VAL A 54 11.35 3.17 -5.32
CA VAL A 54 10.14 3.21 -4.49
C VAL A 54 10.23 4.37 -3.51
N THR A 55 9.25 5.25 -3.55
CA THR A 55 9.04 6.32 -2.55
C THR A 55 7.89 5.88 -1.64
N TYR A 56 8.15 5.89 -0.34
CA TYR A 56 7.17 5.51 0.67
C TYR A 56 6.74 6.74 1.46
N VAL A 57 5.45 6.97 1.58
CA VAL A 57 4.86 8.07 2.32
C VAL A 57 3.99 7.54 3.44
N ALA A 58 4.36 7.83 4.70
CA ALA A 58 3.51 7.61 5.87
C ALA A 58 2.90 8.93 6.32
N PHE A 59 1.56 9.01 6.41
CA PHE A 59 0.86 10.25 6.73
C PHE A 59 0.77 10.51 8.23
N SER A 60 0.67 9.47 9.04
CA SER A 60 0.59 9.56 10.49
C SER A 60 1.60 8.63 11.16
N THR A 61 2.28 9.14 12.18
CA THR A 61 3.12 8.32 13.07
C THR A 61 2.31 7.69 14.21
N ALA A 62 1.00 7.91 14.24
CA ALA A 62 0.07 7.34 15.22
C ALA A 62 0.53 7.45 16.70
N GLN A 63 1.21 8.56 17.05
CA GLN A 63 1.79 8.79 18.39
C GLN A 63 0.76 8.66 19.52
N GLN A 64 -0.49 9.02 19.24
CA GLN A 64 -1.60 8.94 20.20
C GLN A 64 -2.02 7.49 20.52
N SER A 65 -1.63 6.55 19.64
CA SER A 65 -1.93 5.13 19.80
C SER A 65 -0.78 4.34 20.44
N VAL A 66 0.38 4.98 20.67
CA VAL A 66 1.53 4.33 21.32
C VAL A 66 1.19 4.01 22.78
N PRO A 67 1.28 2.73 23.22
CA PRO A 67 1.00 2.34 24.58
C PRO A 67 1.91 3.03 25.60
N GLU A 68 1.42 3.12 26.85
CA GLU A 68 2.23 3.63 27.94
C GLU A 68 3.49 2.75 28.16
N GLY A 69 4.60 3.40 28.49
CA GLY A 69 5.89 2.71 28.67
C GLY A 69 6.77 2.66 27.41
N PHE A 70 6.25 3.07 26.24
CA PHE A 70 7.05 3.17 25.02
C PHE A 70 7.32 4.64 24.63
N PRO A 71 8.47 4.93 23.98
CA PRO A 71 8.72 6.26 23.41
C PRO A 71 7.63 6.65 22.43
N LYS A 72 7.15 7.90 22.49
CA LYS A 72 6.08 8.39 21.60
C LYS A 72 6.45 8.36 20.12
N ASP A 73 7.72 8.39 19.79
CA ASP A 73 8.27 8.35 18.44
C ASP A 73 8.72 6.95 17.99
N ILE A 74 8.38 5.91 18.76
CA ILE A 74 8.81 4.53 18.45
C ILE A 74 8.38 4.11 17.04
N LEU A 75 7.14 4.40 16.63
CA LEU A 75 6.62 4.04 15.31
C LEU A 75 7.35 4.75 14.17
N LYS A 76 7.85 5.97 14.42
CA LYS A 76 8.71 6.68 13.47
C LYS A 76 10.07 6.01 13.31
N THR A 77 10.59 5.42 14.36
CA THR A 77 11.83 4.64 14.33
C THR A 77 11.62 3.32 13.62
N GLU A 78 10.53 2.63 13.93
CA GLU A 78 10.18 1.34 13.32
C GLU A 78 9.97 1.45 11.81
N VAL A 79 9.23 2.45 11.31
CA VAL A 79 9.04 2.62 9.86
C VAL A 79 10.35 2.89 9.11
N LYS A 80 11.30 3.59 9.73
CA LYS A 80 12.62 3.79 9.14
C LYS A 80 13.40 2.49 9.01
N GLN A 81 13.35 1.64 10.04
CA GLN A 81 14.00 0.33 10.02
C GLN A 81 13.33 -0.62 9.04
N ALA A 82 11.99 -0.66 9.02
CA ALA A 82 11.22 -1.50 8.14
C ALA A 82 11.46 -1.13 6.67
N THR A 83 11.35 0.14 6.31
CA THR A 83 11.57 0.61 4.93
C THR A 83 13.02 0.39 4.49
N GLN A 84 14.00 0.56 5.37
CA GLN A 84 15.40 0.23 5.09
C GLN A 84 15.59 -1.27 4.84
N THR A 85 14.95 -2.13 5.64
CA THR A 85 14.98 -3.58 5.45
C THR A 85 14.35 -4.00 4.12
N LEU A 86 13.31 -3.31 3.66
CA LEU A 86 12.71 -3.52 2.35
C LEU A 86 13.57 -3.01 1.20
N GLY A 87 14.67 -2.29 1.48
CA GLY A 87 15.59 -1.72 0.49
C GLY A 87 15.22 -0.32 0.01
N ILE A 88 14.28 0.35 0.68
CA ILE A 88 13.93 1.75 0.36
C ILE A 88 15.05 2.66 0.85
N GLU A 89 15.59 3.49 -0.06
CA GLU A 89 16.58 4.50 0.27
C GLU A 89 16.03 5.50 1.29
N PRO A 90 16.80 5.92 2.31
CA PRO A 90 16.32 6.86 3.33
C PRO A 90 15.75 8.17 2.78
N GLY A 91 16.29 8.68 1.68
CA GLY A 91 15.79 9.88 0.99
C GLY A 91 14.45 9.69 0.27
N ASN A 92 13.98 8.45 0.15
CA ASN A 92 12.70 8.09 -0.47
C ASN A 92 11.62 7.73 0.57
N LEU A 93 11.89 7.91 1.86
CA LEU A 93 10.91 7.80 2.94
C LEU A 93 10.47 9.19 3.37
N ILE A 94 9.18 9.46 3.26
CA ILE A 94 8.54 10.71 3.69
C ILE A 94 7.59 10.38 4.83
N ILE A 95 7.73 11.07 5.94
CA ILE A 95 6.88 10.87 7.12
C ILE A 95 6.23 12.19 7.48
N TYR A 96 4.91 12.25 7.35
CA TYR A 96 4.10 13.34 7.88
C TYR A 96 3.67 13.03 9.32
N ASN A 97 3.15 14.02 10.01
CA ASN A 97 2.75 13.91 11.40
C ASN A 97 1.28 14.32 11.60
N TYR A 98 0.41 13.89 10.69
CA TYR A 98 -1.03 14.07 10.86
C TYR A 98 -1.52 13.23 12.04
N GLU A 99 -2.52 13.74 12.75
CA GLU A 99 -3.10 13.05 13.89
C GLU A 99 -3.89 11.82 13.40
N VAL A 100 -3.58 10.64 13.96
CA VAL A 100 -4.28 9.40 13.67
C VAL A 100 -5.78 9.52 13.96
N ARG A 101 -6.61 8.89 13.13
CA ARG A 101 -8.07 8.94 13.13
C ARG A 101 -8.66 10.31 12.75
N LYS A 102 -7.82 11.29 12.42
CA LYS A 102 -8.24 12.65 12.06
C LYS A 102 -7.78 13.10 10.68
N LEU A 103 -7.23 12.19 9.85
CA LEU A 103 -6.81 12.54 8.49
C LEU A 103 -7.95 13.10 7.65
N GLY A 104 -9.17 12.65 7.92
CA GLY A 104 -10.38 13.18 7.27
C GLY A 104 -10.62 14.69 7.46
N TYR A 105 -10.13 15.28 8.54
CA TYR A 105 -10.20 16.73 8.76
C TYR A 105 -9.11 17.52 8.02
N ALA A 106 -8.01 16.86 7.62
CA ALA A 106 -6.88 17.45 6.90
C ALA A 106 -6.89 17.13 5.39
N ARG A 107 -8.03 16.73 4.82
CA ARG A 107 -8.12 16.24 3.43
C ARG A 107 -7.51 17.20 2.40
N GLN A 108 -7.79 18.50 2.53
CA GLN A 108 -7.28 19.48 1.58
C GLN A 108 -5.77 19.64 1.70
N GLU A 109 -5.22 19.68 2.90
CA GLU A 109 -3.78 19.74 3.14
C GLU A 109 -3.07 18.51 2.59
N ILE A 110 -3.62 17.32 2.85
CA ILE A 110 -3.12 16.04 2.31
C ILE A 110 -3.12 16.07 0.78
N LEU A 111 -4.20 16.54 0.15
CA LEU A 111 -4.27 16.65 -1.31
C LEU A 111 -3.17 17.59 -1.85
N GLU A 112 -2.93 18.70 -1.20
CA GLU A 112 -1.90 19.66 -1.61
C GLU A 112 -0.47 19.08 -1.46
N GLU A 113 -0.21 18.31 -0.39
CA GLU A 113 1.05 17.57 -0.24
C GLU A 113 1.25 16.57 -1.39
N LEU A 114 0.21 15.82 -1.73
CA LEU A 114 0.25 14.85 -2.84
C LEU A 114 0.49 15.54 -4.19
N ILE A 115 -0.12 16.69 -4.41
CA ILE A 115 0.10 17.51 -5.62
C ILE A 115 1.54 18.04 -5.65
N ARG A 116 2.12 18.43 -4.50
CA ARG A 116 3.54 18.83 -4.40
C ARG A 116 4.47 17.67 -4.75
N LEU A 117 4.22 16.48 -4.20
CA LEU A 117 4.97 15.28 -4.52
C LEU A 117 4.95 14.96 -6.02
N LYS A 118 3.77 15.05 -6.64
CA LYS A 118 3.60 14.84 -8.07
C LYS A 118 4.40 15.84 -8.93
N LYS A 119 4.58 17.07 -8.46
CA LYS A 119 5.35 18.09 -9.19
C LYS A 119 6.86 17.85 -9.14
N VAL A 120 7.36 17.23 -8.06
CA VAL A 120 8.81 17.01 -7.88
C VAL A 120 9.26 15.63 -8.38
N SER A 121 8.35 14.73 -8.64
CA SER A 121 8.65 13.38 -9.12
C SER A 121 7.56 12.87 -10.06
N ASP A 122 7.99 12.35 -11.20
CA ASP A 122 7.09 11.71 -12.17
C ASP A 122 6.90 10.23 -11.78
N PHE A 123 5.80 9.94 -11.11
CA PHE A 123 5.47 8.58 -10.68
C PHE A 123 4.71 7.82 -11.77
N ASP A 124 5.24 6.68 -12.17
CA ASP A 124 4.60 5.77 -13.14
C ASP A 124 3.47 4.95 -12.51
N LEU A 125 3.66 4.58 -11.24
CA LEU A 125 2.76 3.72 -10.49
C LEU A 125 2.55 4.30 -9.09
N VAL A 126 1.30 4.36 -8.67
CA VAL A 126 0.92 4.76 -7.31
C VAL A 126 0.12 3.65 -6.65
N PHE A 127 0.57 3.18 -5.51
CA PHE A 127 -0.19 2.30 -4.64
C PHE A 127 -0.95 3.14 -3.61
N ILE A 128 -2.25 2.94 -3.54
CA ILE A 128 -3.15 3.58 -2.57
C ILE A 128 -3.90 2.52 -1.76
N PRO A 129 -4.41 2.84 -0.56
CA PRO A 129 -5.30 1.93 0.16
C PRO A 129 -6.55 1.58 -0.65
N SER A 130 -7.24 0.52 -0.29
CA SER A 130 -8.52 0.18 -0.88
C SER A 130 -9.54 1.30 -0.64
N LEU A 131 -10.33 1.63 -1.67
CA LEU A 131 -11.46 2.57 -1.55
C LEU A 131 -12.60 2.02 -0.68
N HIS A 132 -12.60 0.72 -0.40
CA HIS A 132 -13.59 0.01 0.41
C HIS A 132 -13.08 -0.29 1.82
N ASP A 133 -11.93 0.29 2.21
CA ASP A 133 -11.40 0.15 3.56
C ASP A 133 -12.36 0.81 4.56
N ILE A 134 -12.60 0.14 5.69
CA ILE A 134 -13.49 0.65 6.74
C ILE A 134 -12.81 1.69 7.65
N HIS A 135 -11.48 1.75 7.63
CA HIS A 135 -10.74 2.72 8.42
C HIS A 135 -10.80 4.11 7.76
N GLN A 136 -11.29 5.12 8.48
CA GLN A 136 -11.50 6.47 7.96
C GLN A 136 -10.23 7.13 7.41
N ASP A 137 -9.06 6.88 8.02
CA ASP A 137 -7.78 7.42 7.54
C ASP A 137 -7.38 6.78 6.21
N HIS A 138 -7.59 5.45 6.07
CA HIS A 138 -7.32 4.72 4.82
C HIS A 138 -8.21 5.23 3.69
N THR A 139 -9.50 5.38 3.96
CA THR A 139 -10.47 5.95 2.99
C THR A 139 -10.05 7.35 2.56
N THR A 140 -9.59 8.18 3.49
CA THR A 140 -9.11 9.55 3.20
C THR A 140 -7.90 9.50 2.26
N ILE A 141 -6.86 8.73 2.59
CA ILE A 141 -5.66 8.64 1.75
C ILE A 141 -5.98 8.03 0.39
N ALA A 142 -6.86 7.03 0.32
CA ALA A 142 -7.28 6.43 -0.93
C ALA A 142 -7.97 7.46 -1.85
N GLN A 143 -8.91 8.23 -1.31
CA GLN A 143 -9.66 9.23 -2.08
C GLN A 143 -8.76 10.38 -2.55
N GLU A 144 -7.95 10.94 -1.66
CA GLU A 144 -7.06 12.05 -2.03
C GLU A 144 -5.92 11.59 -2.94
N GLY A 145 -5.40 10.38 -2.75
CA GLY A 145 -4.46 9.74 -3.65
C GLY A 145 -5.02 9.58 -5.06
N LEU A 146 -6.26 9.07 -5.18
CA LEU A 146 -6.93 8.93 -6.48
C LEU A 146 -7.15 10.30 -7.16
N ARG A 147 -7.55 11.33 -6.40
CA ARG A 147 -7.73 12.69 -6.93
C ARG A 147 -6.42 13.30 -7.43
N ALA A 148 -5.34 13.20 -6.65
CA ALA A 148 -4.04 13.76 -6.99
C ALA A 148 -3.42 13.08 -8.22
N PHE A 149 -3.52 11.75 -8.29
CA PHE A 149 -2.83 10.93 -9.28
C PHE A 149 -3.73 10.39 -10.39
N LYS A 150 -4.94 10.94 -10.59
CA LYS A 150 -5.91 10.50 -11.60
C LYS A 150 -5.35 10.35 -13.02
N ASN A 151 -4.29 11.07 -13.35
CA ASN A 151 -3.64 11.03 -14.67
C ASN A 151 -2.33 10.22 -14.66
N THR A 152 -1.99 9.53 -13.57
CA THR A 152 -0.83 8.66 -13.50
C THR A 152 -1.08 7.39 -14.30
N LYS A 153 -0.05 6.87 -14.94
CA LYS A 153 -0.14 5.74 -15.87
C LYS A 153 -0.79 4.51 -15.22
N TYR A 154 -0.44 4.24 -13.95
CA TYR A 154 -1.02 3.13 -13.20
C TYR A 154 -1.34 3.53 -11.76
N ILE A 155 -2.55 3.17 -11.30
CA ILE A 155 -2.95 3.21 -9.90
C ILE A 155 -3.32 1.80 -9.49
N ARG A 156 -2.84 1.36 -8.33
CA ARG A 156 -3.13 0.05 -7.73
C ARG A 156 -3.62 0.22 -6.32
N LEU A 157 -4.61 -0.58 -5.98
CA LEU A 157 -5.17 -0.64 -4.64
C LEU A 157 -4.46 -1.75 -3.87
N TRP A 158 -4.11 -1.47 -2.63
CA TRP A 158 -3.68 -2.50 -1.69
C TRP A 158 -4.69 -2.63 -0.56
N VAL A 159 -4.71 -3.77 0.08
CA VAL A 159 -5.69 -4.13 1.11
C VAL A 159 -4.95 -4.65 2.33
N ASN A 160 -5.36 -4.22 3.51
CA ASN A 160 -4.86 -4.77 4.76
C ASN A 160 -5.49 -6.17 4.98
N LEU A 161 -4.67 -7.14 5.41
CA LEU A 161 -5.07 -8.55 5.54
C LEU A 161 -6.15 -8.81 6.61
N GLU A 162 -6.49 -7.80 7.39
CA GLU A 162 -7.46 -7.91 8.50
C GLU A 162 -8.93 -7.79 8.06
N GLN A 163 -9.20 -7.52 6.79
CA GLN A 163 -10.57 -7.38 6.28
C GLN A 163 -11.05 -8.67 5.61
N PRO A 164 -11.97 -9.45 6.23
CA PRO A 164 -12.30 -10.80 5.79
C PRO A 164 -13.08 -10.89 4.48
N ASP A 165 -13.73 -9.83 4.00
CA ASP A 165 -14.71 -9.89 2.90
C ASP A 165 -14.30 -9.18 1.61
N ILE A 166 -13.04 -8.75 1.47
CA ILE A 166 -12.58 -8.08 0.26
C ILE A 166 -12.01 -9.10 -0.73
N GLN A 167 -12.49 -9.08 -1.99
CA GLN A 167 -11.88 -9.84 -3.07
C GLN A 167 -10.50 -9.25 -3.41
N TYR A 168 -9.47 -9.96 -2.99
CA TYR A 168 -8.09 -9.55 -3.19
C TYR A 168 -7.62 -9.76 -4.62
N THR A 169 -7.03 -8.73 -5.20
CA THR A 169 -6.10 -8.88 -6.32
C THR A 169 -4.69 -8.77 -5.76
N MET A 170 -4.24 -9.79 -5.02
CA MET A 170 -2.87 -9.86 -4.55
C MET A 170 -1.94 -10.27 -5.69
N PHE A 171 -0.91 -9.47 -5.91
CA PHE A 171 0.23 -9.79 -6.75
C PHE A 171 1.44 -10.08 -5.88
N CYS A 172 1.50 -11.29 -5.32
CA CYS A 172 2.75 -11.82 -4.79
C CYS A 172 3.26 -12.89 -5.73
N LYS A 173 4.39 -12.67 -6.38
CA LYS A 173 5.19 -13.72 -6.96
C LYS A 173 6.55 -13.74 -6.30
N ALA A 174 6.63 -14.41 -5.15
CA ALA A 174 7.87 -15.00 -4.73
C ALA A 174 8.07 -16.26 -5.59
N GLY A 175 8.92 -16.17 -6.62
CA GLY A 175 9.67 -17.29 -7.17
C GLY A 175 8.99 -18.48 -7.84
N ARG A 176 7.67 -18.55 -8.09
CA ARG A 176 7.03 -19.63 -8.90
C ARG A 176 5.72 -19.18 -9.54
N ALA A 177 5.37 -19.84 -10.69
CA ALA A 177 4.28 -19.54 -11.58
C ALA A 177 2.91 -19.28 -10.90
N PRO A 178 2.01 -18.49 -11.54
CA PRO A 178 0.74 -18.13 -10.93
C PRO A 178 -0.13 -19.39 -10.79
N TYR A 179 -0.42 -19.76 -9.56
CA TYR A 179 -1.39 -20.79 -9.27
C TYR A 179 -2.79 -20.17 -9.28
N ARG A 180 -3.54 -20.43 -10.34
CA ARG A 180 -4.95 -20.07 -10.43
C ARG A 180 -5.74 -21.16 -9.69
N ARG A 181 -6.13 -20.93 -8.44
CA ARG A 181 -7.21 -21.71 -7.81
C ARG A 181 -8.49 -20.87 -7.75
N LYS A 182 -9.51 -21.32 -8.45
CA LYS A 182 -10.89 -21.06 -8.05
C LYS A 182 -11.11 -21.84 -6.75
N GLY A 183 -11.25 -21.16 -5.63
CA GLY A 183 -11.50 -21.79 -4.35
C GLY A 183 -11.09 -20.89 -3.19
N ARG A 184 -11.82 -20.94 -2.10
CA ARG A 184 -11.47 -20.28 -0.84
C ARG A 184 -10.04 -20.62 -0.48
N ILE A 185 -9.22 -19.59 -0.28
CA ILE A 185 -7.88 -19.77 0.27
C ILE A 185 -8.06 -20.07 1.74
N ASN A 186 -7.86 -21.34 2.13
CA ASN A 186 -7.76 -21.71 3.53
C ASN A 186 -6.40 -21.19 4.04
N TRP A 187 -6.40 -20.00 4.60
CA TRP A 187 -5.28 -19.50 5.35
C TRP A 187 -5.18 -20.29 6.66
N LYS A 188 -4.08 -21.01 6.87
CA LYS A 188 -3.67 -21.31 8.23
C LYS A 188 -3.14 -19.99 8.79
N PRO A 189 -3.71 -19.46 9.88
CA PRO A 189 -3.14 -18.27 10.51
C PRO A 189 -1.68 -18.61 10.89
N ILE A 190 -0.75 -17.73 10.51
CA ILE A 190 0.64 -17.81 10.95
C ILE A 190 0.60 -17.79 12.48
N ASN A 191 1.15 -18.83 13.12
CA ASN A 191 1.17 -18.97 14.56
C ASN A 191 1.89 -17.74 15.17
N ARG A 192 1.43 -17.27 16.32
CA ARG A 192 1.99 -16.12 17.04
C ARG A 192 3.53 -16.18 17.18
N LYS A 193 4.10 -17.38 17.32
CA LYS A 193 5.56 -17.60 17.34
C LYS A 193 6.24 -17.40 15.99
N GLU A 194 5.57 -17.66 14.87
CA GLU A 194 6.09 -17.42 13.51
C GLU A 194 6.07 -15.94 13.17
N ARG A 195 5.12 -15.16 13.72
CA ARG A 195 5.12 -13.69 13.63
C ARG A 195 6.32 -13.06 14.34
N GLU A 196 6.76 -13.62 15.46
CA GLU A 196 7.93 -13.13 16.19
C GLU A 196 9.26 -13.35 15.45
N ILE A 197 9.31 -14.29 14.50
CA ILE A 197 10.51 -14.58 13.68
C ILE A 197 10.57 -13.64 12.45
N ILE A 198 9.42 -13.27 11.90
CA ILE A 198 9.32 -12.42 10.68
C ILE A 198 9.29 -10.94 11.06
N TYR A 199 8.70 -10.61 12.20
CA TYR A 199 8.56 -9.25 12.71
C TYR A 199 8.95 -9.24 14.19
N PRO A 200 10.17 -8.79 14.55
CA PRO A 200 10.49 -8.58 15.95
C PRO A 200 9.58 -7.49 16.52
N ARG A 201 8.49 -7.91 17.16
CA ARG A 201 7.53 -7.10 17.93
C ARG A 201 7.18 -5.74 17.32
N THR A 202 6.59 -5.73 16.13
CA THR A 202 5.75 -4.60 15.71
C THR A 202 4.52 -4.56 16.63
N LEU A 203 4.36 -3.46 17.34
CA LEU A 203 3.16 -3.17 18.12
C LEU A 203 1.99 -3.05 17.16
N SER A 204 1.21 -4.12 17.04
CA SER A 204 -0.08 -4.08 16.33
C SER A 204 -1.00 -3.15 17.14
N ILE A 205 -1.23 -1.97 16.61
CA ILE A 205 -2.14 -0.97 17.20
C ILE A 205 -3.50 -1.23 16.60
N HIS A 206 -4.39 -1.81 17.39
CA HIS A 206 -5.82 -1.94 17.06
C HIS A 206 -6.60 -0.73 17.59
#